data_7d69914b505b3c61d9c0475bb4dd1010
#
_entry.id   7d69914b505b3c61d9c0475bb4dd1010
#
_cell.length_a   1.000
_cell.length_b   1.000
_cell.length_c   1.000
_cell.angle_alpha   90.00
_cell.angle_beta   90.00
_cell.angle_gamma   90.00
#
_symmetry.space_group_name_H-M   'P 1'
#
loop_
_entity.id
_entity.type
_entity.pdbx_description
1 polymer ?
#
loop_
_entity_poly.entity_id
_entity_poly.type
_entity_poly.pdbx_seq_one_letter_code
_entity_poly.pdbx_strand_id
1 'polypeptide(L)'
;MLFRSLVSLAGLYLMLYAPFVAGVQIVLYAGGIMVLFLFVIMLVNLDQNIREIQFNKQWMVGLISALALGGLLLFVIRQGSAIFPITMSATLPEGQNTQQIGLALYGQYMFPFEIASLLLLVAIVGAVVMAKKRI
;
A
#
# COMPACT_ATOMS: atom_id res chain seq x y z
N MET A 1 3.29 13.02 -6.81
CA MET A 1 3.45 12.71 -5.38
C MET A 1 3.21 11.22 -5.09
N LEU A 2 2.13 10.61 -5.60
CA LEU A 2 1.76 9.19 -5.34
C LEU A 2 2.86 8.16 -5.64
N PHE A 3 3.53 8.26 -6.80
CA PHE A 3 4.59 7.32 -7.17
C PHE A 3 5.72 7.28 -6.12
N ARG A 4 6.16 8.46 -5.66
CA ARG A 4 7.21 8.56 -4.63
C ARG A 4 6.82 7.88 -3.32
N SER A 5 5.58 8.06 -2.87
CA SER A 5 5.09 7.43 -1.63
C SER A 5 4.99 5.91 -1.76
N LEU A 6 4.56 5.40 -2.92
CA LEU A 6 4.47 3.96 -3.16
C LEU A 6 5.84 3.27 -3.17
N VAL A 7 6.86 3.92 -3.77
CA VAL A 7 8.23 3.42 -3.76
C VAL A 7 8.86 3.52 -2.37
N SER A 8 8.61 4.61 -1.64
CA SER A 8 9.09 4.76 -0.26
C SER A 8 8.50 3.69 0.67
N LEU A 9 7.23 3.32 0.44
CA LEU A 9 6.57 2.25 1.18
C LEU A 9 7.23 0.89 0.92
N ALA A 10 7.60 0.60 -0.32
CA ALA A 10 8.36 -0.61 -0.65
C ALA A 10 9.73 -0.64 0.07
N GLY A 11 10.41 0.51 0.18
CA GLY A 11 11.64 0.63 0.96
C GLY A 11 11.42 0.31 2.45
N LEU A 12 10.31 0.77 3.04
CA LEU A 12 9.96 0.42 4.42
C LEU A 12 9.74 -1.08 4.60
N TYR A 13 9.09 -1.76 3.64
CA TYR A 13 8.93 -3.22 3.70
C TYR A 13 10.26 -3.96 3.64
N LEU A 14 11.24 -3.46 2.87
CA LEU A 14 12.60 -4.03 2.88
C LEU A 14 13.26 -3.87 4.24
N MET A 15 13.12 -2.71 4.87
CA MET A 15 13.67 -2.47 6.22
C MET A 15 12.97 -3.36 7.29
N LEU A 16 11.74 -3.77 7.06
CA LEU A 16 10.98 -4.70 7.91
C LEU A 16 11.26 -6.17 7.60
N TYR A 17 12.29 -6.49 6.82
CA TYR A 17 12.64 -7.85 6.40
C TYR A 17 11.50 -8.60 5.67
N ALA A 18 10.68 -7.87 4.91
CA ALA A 18 9.58 -8.41 4.12
C ALA A 18 9.80 -8.22 2.60
N PRO A 19 10.83 -8.85 2.00
CA PRO A 19 11.22 -8.60 0.61
C PRO A 19 10.14 -9.02 -0.39
N PHE A 20 9.37 -10.06 -0.11
CA PHE A 20 8.26 -10.48 -0.96
C PHE A 20 7.19 -9.38 -1.06
N VAL A 21 6.77 -8.81 0.08
CA VAL A 21 5.76 -7.74 0.13
C VAL A 21 6.29 -6.48 -0.55
N ALA A 22 7.59 -6.16 -0.39
CA ALA A 22 8.23 -5.05 -1.10
C ALA A 22 8.19 -5.24 -2.62
N GLY A 23 8.46 -6.45 -3.11
CA GLY A 23 8.34 -6.79 -4.52
C GLY A 23 6.91 -6.64 -5.05
N VAL A 24 5.93 -7.16 -4.32
CA VAL A 24 4.50 -7.00 -4.64
C VAL A 24 4.09 -5.52 -4.68
N GLN A 25 4.55 -4.71 -3.72
CA GLN A 25 4.31 -3.26 -3.68
C GLN A 25 4.80 -2.57 -4.95
N ILE A 26 5.99 -2.89 -5.43
CA ILE A 26 6.54 -2.27 -6.65
C ILE A 26 5.80 -2.78 -7.89
N VAL A 27 5.63 -4.08 -8.03
CA VAL A 27 5.07 -4.67 -9.25
C VAL A 27 3.60 -4.33 -9.42
N LEU A 28 2.78 -4.46 -8.37
CA LEU A 28 1.34 -4.24 -8.48
C LEU A 28 0.96 -2.77 -8.32
N TYR A 29 1.48 -2.09 -7.30
CA TYR A 29 1.05 -0.71 -7.02
C TYR A 29 1.79 0.31 -7.89
N ALA A 30 3.12 0.28 -7.94
CA ALA A 30 3.87 1.23 -8.74
C ALA A 30 3.86 0.86 -10.24
N GLY A 31 3.94 -0.42 -10.58
CA GLY A 31 3.94 -0.90 -11.95
C GLY A 31 2.55 -1.03 -12.58
N GLY A 32 1.61 -1.70 -11.91
CA GLY A 32 0.27 -1.95 -12.47
C GLY A 32 -0.68 -0.78 -12.26
N ILE A 33 -1.04 -0.51 -11.02
CA ILE A 33 -2.11 0.45 -10.68
C ILE A 33 -1.71 1.88 -11.05
N MET A 34 -0.47 2.29 -10.75
CA MET A 34 -0.04 3.66 -11.00
C MET A 34 0.07 3.96 -12.50
N VAL A 35 0.56 3.00 -13.30
CA VAL A 35 0.62 3.13 -14.75
C VAL A 35 -0.78 3.20 -15.34
N LEU A 36 -1.70 2.35 -14.89
CA LEU A 36 -3.11 2.40 -15.30
C LEU A 36 -3.73 3.77 -14.97
N PHE A 37 -3.46 4.30 -13.78
CA PHE A 37 -3.95 5.60 -13.35
C PHE A 37 -3.41 6.74 -14.22
N LEU A 38 -2.12 6.68 -14.61
CA LEU A 38 -1.53 7.64 -15.55
C LEU A 38 -2.23 7.61 -16.91
N PHE A 39 -2.54 6.42 -17.45
CA PHE A 39 -3.31 6.30 -18.68
C PHE A 39 -4.70 6.92 -18.55
N VAL A 40 -5.40 6.66 -17.46
CA VAL A 40 -6.74 7.22 -17.21
C VAL A 40 -6.68 8.74 -17.16
N ILE A 41 -5.73 9.33 -16.42
CA ILE A 41 -5.58 10.80 -16.34
C ILE A 41 -5.27 11.41 -17.71
N MET A 42 -4.45 10.71 -18.51
CA MET A 42 -4.11 11.19 -19.87
C MET A 42 -5.30 11.13 -20.82
N LEU A 43 -6.18 10.12 -20.68
CA LEU A 43 -7.39 9.97 -21.49
C LEU A 43 -8.52 10.91 -21.07
N VAL A 44 -8.67 11.14 -19.76
CA VAL A 44 -9.63 12.10 -19.22
C VAL A 44 -8.97 13.47 -19.22
N ASN A 45 -9.37 14.30 -20.19
CA ASN A 45 -8.89 15.68 -20.28
C ASN A 45 -9.37 16.47 -19.04
N LEU A 46 -8.53 16.50 -18.01
CA LEU A 46 -8.78 17.24 -16.76
C LEU A 46 -8.46 18.75 -16.94
N ASP A 47 -8.77 19.30 -18.10
CA ASP A 47 -8.52 20.72 -18.42
C ASP A 47 -9.53 21.65 -17.73
N GLN A 48 -9.75 21.44 -16.46
CA GLN A 48 -10.45 22.42 -15.63
C GLN A 48 -9.45 22.99 -14.63
N ASN A 49 -9.08 24.25 -14.89
CA ASN A 49 -8.34 25.16 -14.04
C ASN A 49 -8.96 25.25 -12.63
N ILE A 50 -8.82 24.23 -11.83
CA ILE A 50 -9.02 24.33 -10.40
C ILE A 50 -7.75 24.95 -9.84
N ARG A 51 -7.64 26.27 -9.92
CA ARG A 51 -6.75 27.07 -9.08
C ARG A 51 -7.31 27.01 -7.66
N GLU A 52 -7.16 25.88 -7.01
CA GLU A 52 -7.41 25.80 -5.58
C GLU A 52 -6.31 26.58 -4.86
N ILE A 53 -6.72 27.54 -4.05
CA ILE A 53 -5.84 28.27 -3.15
C ILE A 53 -5.24 27.24 -2.20
N GLN A 54 -3.94 26.93 -2.37
CA GLN A 54 -3.24 25.85 -1.65
C GLN A 54 -3.14 26.07 -0.13
N PHE A 55 -3.44 27.28 0.35
CA PHE A 55 -3.43 27.61 1.77
C PHE A 55 -4.84 28.01 2.22
N ASN A 56 -5.57 27.04 2.72
CA ASN A 56 -6.82 27.30 3.43
C ASN A 56 -6.49 27.94 4.80
N LYS A 57 -7.35 28.87 5.28
CA LYS A 57 -7.21 29.55 6.58
C LYS A 57 -7.06 28.58 7.78
N GLN A 58 -7.36 27.30 7.56
CA GLN A 58 -7.30 26.21 8.55
C GLN A 58 -5.95 25.47 8.60
N TRP A 59 -4.92 25.89 7.86
CA TRP A 59 -3.62 25.21 7.85
C TRP A 59 -2.97 25.10 9.24
N MET A 60 -3.21 26.11 10.12
CA MET A 60 -2.74 26.07 11.51
C MET A 60 -3.37 24.93 12.30
N VAL A 61 -4.67 24.68 12.14
CA VAL A 61 -5.36 23.56 12.81
C VAL A 61 -4.77 22.22 12.33
N GLY A 62 -4.51 22.11 11.03
CA GLY A 62 -3.84 20.93 10.47
C GLY A 62 -2.42 20.72 11.02
N LEU A 63 -1.64 21.80 11.18
CA LEU A 63 -0.30 21.73 11.75
C LEU A 63 -0.34 21.30 13.23
N ILE A 64 -1.21 21.89 14.04
CA ILE A 64 -1.34 21.57 15.46
C ILE A 64 -1.80 20.10 15.63
N SER A 65 -2.78 19.66 14.85
CA SER A 65 -3.25 18.25 14.91
C SER A 65 -2.17 17.26 14.47
N ALA A 66 -1.38 17.59 13.46
CA ALA A 66 -0.27 16.75 13.01
C ALA A 66 0.85 16.67 14.07
N LEU A 67 1.18 17.78 14.73
CA LEU A 67 2.16 17.78 15.83
C LEU A 67 1.65 17.03 17.06
N ALA A 68 0.37 17.15 17.41
CA ALA A 68 -0.24 16.42 18.51
C ALA A 68 -0.23 14.90 18.23
N LEU A 69 -0.60 14.50 17.00
CA LEU A 69 -0.58 13.09 16.59
C LEU A 69 0.84 12.53 16.55
N GLY A 70 1.79 13.28 16.01
CA GLY A 70 3.21 12.91 16.00
C GLY A 70 3.80 12.77 17.40
N GLY A 71 3.48 13.71 18.29
CA GLY A 71 3.88 13.66 19.69
C GLY A 71 3.28 12.47 20.45
N LEU A 72 2.01 12.16 20.20
CA LEU A 72 1.35 10.99 20.77
C LEU A 72 2.02 9.69 20.28
N LEU A 73 2.32 9.59 18.99
CA LEU A 73 3.02 8.43 18.44
C LEU A 73 4.40 8.24 19.06
N LEU A 74 5.18 9.31 19.17
CA LEU A 74 6.50 9.27 19.81
C LEU A 74 6.40 8.87 21.30
N PHE A 75 5.39 9.37 22.00
CA PHE A 75 5.14 8.99 23.38
C PHE A 75 4.81 7.50 23.51
N VAL A 76 3.92 6.98 22.67
CA VAL A 76 3.53 5.56 22.65
C VAL A 76 4.73 4.67 22.29
N ILE A 77 5.55 5.06 21.32
CA ILE A 77 6.76 4.30 20.95
C ILE A 77 7.75 4.25 22.11
N ARG A 78 7.99 5.38 22.78
CA ARG A 78 8.90 5.42 23.93
C ARG A 78 8.40 4.62 25.13
N GLN A 79 7.10 4.67 25.40
CA GLN A 79 6.50 3.92 26.51
C GLN A 79 6.30 2.44 26.16
N GLY A 80 5.97 2.15 24.92
CA GLY A 80 5.78 0.79 24.40
C GLY A 80 7.06 -0.05 24.43
N SER A 81 8.22 0.54 24.21
CA SER A 81 9.50 -0.14 24.32
C SER A 81 9.81 -0.64 25.74
N ALA A 82 9.22 -0.01 26.77
CA ALA A 82 9.35 -0.44 28.17
C ALA A 82 8.36 -1.57 28.53
N ILE A 83 7.19 -1.61 27.88
CA ILE A 83 6.11 -2.58 28.16
C ILE A 83 6.25 -3.83 27.27
N PHE A 84 6.72 -3.65 26.03
CA PHE A 84 7.01 -4.74 25.11
C PHE A 84 8.52 -4.80 24.86
N PRO A 85 9.26 -5.59 25.65
CA PRO A 85 10.65 -5.85 25.31
C PRO A 85 10.67 -6.56 23.93
N ILE A 86 10.94 -5.79 22.90
CA ILE A 86 11.16 -6.33 21.56
C ILE A 86 12.47 -7.09 21.66
N THR A 87 12.41 -8.34 22.06
CA THR A 87 13.49 -9.27 21.83
C THR A 87 13.63 -9.39 20.31
N MET A 88 14.53 -8.60 19.73
CA MET A 88 14.98 -8.74 18.36
C MET A 88 15.76 -10.05 18.21
N SER A 89 15.13 -11.16 18.49
CA SER A 89 15.66 -12.51 18.25
C SER A 89 14.98 -13.16 17.06
N ALA A 90 14.62 -12.39 16.08
CA ALA A 90 14.28 -12.93 14.80
C ALA A 90 15.49 -12.83 13.87
N THR A 91 16.43 -13.75 14.03
CA THR A 91 17.23 -14.19 12.90
C THR A 91 16.26 -14.85 11.92
N LEU A 92 15.58 -14.04 11.13
CA LEU A 92 14.80 -14.54 10.01
C LEU A 92 15.80 -15.18 9.05
N PRO A 93 15.63 -16.46 8.71
CA PRO A 93 16.52 -17.11 7.76
C PRO A 93 16.52 -16.31 6.47
N GLU A 94 17.66 -15.75 6.11
CA GLU A 94 17.83 -15.04 4.85
C GLU A 94 17.37 -15.95 3.71
N GLY A 95 16.42 -15.50 2.89
CA GLY A 95 15.97 -16.18 1.67
C GLY A 95 14.70 -17.01 1.75
N GLN A 96 14.11 -17.27 2.92
CA GLN A 96 12.93 -18.15 3.04
C GLN A 96 11.58 -17.42 3.10
N ASN A 97 11.56 -16.09 3.07
CA ASN A 97 10.32 -15.31 3.24
C ASN A 97 9.26 -15.70 2.18
N THR A 98 9.64 -15.77 0.92
CA THR A 98 8.71 -16.14 -0.18
C THR A 98 8.19 -17.56 -0.06
N GLN A 99 9.06 -18.50 0.32
CA GLN A 99 8.67 -19.91 0.49
C GLN A 99 7.74 -20.08 1.69
N GLN A 100 8.00 -19.42 2.80
CA GLN A 100 7.13 -19.44 3.99
C GLN A 100 5.74 -18.86 3.69
N ILE A 101 5.67 -17.76 2.93
CA ILE A 101 4.39 -17.20 2.49
C ILE A 101 3.65 -18.19 1.59
N GLY A 102 4.34 -18.83 0.66
CA GLY A 102 3.75 -19.87 -0.19
C GLY A 102 3.18 -21.03 0.63
N LEU A 103 3.94 -21.58 1.57
CA LEU A 103 3.49 -22.65 2.44
C LEU A 103 2.30 -22.25 3.32
N ALA A 104 2.31 -21.03 3.86
CA ALA A 104 1.19 -20.51 4.64
C ALA A 104 -0.06 -20.33 3.78
N LEU A 105 0.10 -19.83 2.55
CA LEU A 105 -0.99 -19.58 1.62
C LEU A 105 -1.71 -20.87 1.20
N TYR A 106 -0.94 -21.89 0.82
CA TYR A 106 -1.47 -23.19 0.40
C TYR A 106 -1.81 -24.14 1.57
N GLY A 107 -1.39 -23.80 2.80
CA GLY A 107 -1.72 -24.53 4.02
C GLY A 107 -2.86 -23.91 4.78
N GLN A 108 -2.54 -22.97 5.65
CA GLN A 108 -3.51 -22.35 6.58
C GLN A 108 -4.50 -21.41 5.89
N TYR A 109 -4.08 -20.71 4.80
CA TYR A 109 -4.85 -19.66 4.13
C TYR A 109 -5.39 -20.10 2.77
N MET A 110 -5.52 -21.41 2.54
CA MET A 110 -6.00 -21.94 1.26
C MET A 110 -7.42 -21.45 0.92
N PHE A 111 -8.33 -21.47 1.88
CA PHE A 111 -9.71 -21.01 1.66
C PHE A 111 -9.81 -19.51 1.33
N PRO A 112 -9.21 -18.59 2.09
CA PRO A 112 -9.14 -17.18 1.70
C PRO A 112 -8.46 -16.96 0.33
N PHE A 113 -7.44 -17.74 0.00
CA PHE A 113 -6.77 -17.67 -1.30
C PHE A 113 -7.69 -18.05 -2.45
N GLU A 114 -8.50 -19.10 -2.29
CA GLU A 114 -9.49 -19.53 -3.28
C GLU A 114 -10.57 -18.44 -3.50
N ILE A 115 -11.09 -17.85 -2.43
CA ILE A 115 -12.04 -16.72 -2.52
C ILE A 115 -11.42 -15.54 -3.24
N ALA A 116 -10.16 -15.19 -2.95
CA ALA A 116 -9.46 -14.11 -3.62
C ALA A 116 -9.29 -14.37 -5.13
N SER A 117 -9.03 -15.62 -5.52
CA SER A 117 -8.94 -16.01 -6.93
C SER A 117 -10.26 -15.85 -7.68
N LEU A 118 -11.38 -16.22 -7.05
CA LEU A 118 -12.72 -16.00 -7.59
C LEU A 118 -13.05 -14.51 -7.73
N LEU A 119 -12.70 -13.69 -6.73
CA LEU A 119 -12.87 -12.24 -6.80
C LEU A 119 -12.08 -11.61 -7.95
N LEU A 120 -10.84 -12.06 -8.17
CA LEU A 120 -10.03 -11.63 -9.31
C LEU A 120 -10.66 -12.01 -10.63
N LEU A 121 -11.17 -13.23 -10.76
CA LEU A 121 -11.87 -13.68 -11.96
C LEU A 121 -13.09 -12.81 -12.26
N VAL A 122 -13.93 -12.58 -11.24
CA VAL A 122 -15.13 -11.71 -11.37
C VAL A 122 -14.74 -10.29 -11.74
N ALA A 123 -13.67 -9.75 -11.15
CA ALA A 123 -13.18 -8.42 -11.47
C ALA A 123 -12.71 -8.29 -12.93
N ILE A 124 -11.99 -9.29 -13.45
CA ILE A 124 -11.53 -9.31 -14.84
C ILE A 124 -12.73 -9.41 -15.80
N VAL A 125 -13.66 -10.33 -15.53
CA VAL A 125 -14.89 -10.47 -16.33
C VAL A 125 -15.71 -9.18 -16.31
N GLY A 126 -15.88 -8.58 -15.11
CA GLY A 126 -16.59 -7.30 -14.95
C GLY A 126 -15.95 -6.17 -15.75
N ALA A 127 -14.62 -6.04 -15.69
CA ALA A 127 -13.88 -5.03 -16.44
C ALA A 127 -14.08 -5.20 -17.97
N VAL A 128 -14.00 -6.42 -18.46
CA VAL A 128 -14.20 -6.72 -19.90
C VAL A 128 -15.63 -6.41 -20.33
N VAL A 129 -16.63 -6.79 -19.54
CA VAL A 129 -18.05 -6.54 -19.83
C VAL A 129 -18.35 -5.03 -19.86
N MET A 130 -17.78 -4.28 -18.91
CA MET A 130 -17.97 -2.82 -18.86
C MET A 130 -17.22 -2.09 -19.96
N ALA A 131 -16.06 -2.60 -20.40
CA ALA A 131 -15.26 -2.01 -21.47
C ALA A 131 -15.83 -2.31 -22.87
N LYS A 132 -16.67 -3.34 -23.00
CA LYS A 132 -17.26 -3.73 -24.28
C LYS A 132 -18.25 -2.67 -24.78
N LYS A 133 -17.87 -1.99 -25.87
CA LYS A 133 -18.76 -1.05 -26.57
C LYS A 133 -19.96 -1.84 -27.14
N ARG A 134 -21.19 -1.41 -26.86
CA ARG A 134 -22.35 -1.92 -27.58
C ARG A 134 -22.24 -1.54 -29.04
N ILE A 135 -22.15 -2.52 -29.91
CA ILE A 135 -22.30 -2.37 -31.37
C ILE A 135 -23.77 -2.30 -31.67
#